data_70a1f42f30882bdfd7ad43c8b269fbbd
#
_entry.id   70a1f42f30882bdfd7ad43c8b269fbbd
#
_cell.length_a   1.000
_cell.length_b   1.000
_cell.length_c   1.000
_cell.angle_alpha   90.00
_cell.angle_beta   90.00
_cell.angle_gamma   90.00
#
_symmetry.space_group_name_H-M   'P 1'
#
loop_
_entity.id
_entity.type
_entity.pdbx_description
1 polymer ?
#
loop_
_entity_poly.entity_id
_entity_poly.type
_entity_poly.pdbx_seq_one_letter_code
_entity_poly.pdbx_strand_id
1 'polypeptide(L)'
;MKRLRVYLPFAVNEIKTQMAYKGAFYLFIFISTFSSFVSYFLWSAIYGSSADAILGGLSRGEMTVYIFMVYVTSSVVCISISEWVSEDVVKGTVAMQLIKPLDYRLSLIARALGQMVYRFILPAVFIWIGLELYKYFVLGLGFTSIGNIALYVCSCLMSFLIFVLFDFCVGMVAFFTSYVFGLYMVKEALMSFLTGQLIPLSFFPEAVQRVFDFLPFSSMIYAPVMIYLGKYQGTELLWILLRQLIWVLLLYGLGTLIWNRVTKRLVVLGG
;
A
#
# COMPACT_ATOMS: atom_id res chain seq x y z
N MET A 1 0.14 26.41 8.11
CA MET A 1 0.75 25.47 9.06
C MET A 1 -0.09 25.21 10.32
N LYS A 2 -0.75 26.18 10.96
CA LYS A 2 -1.59 25.93 12.16
C LYS A 2 -2.76 24.97 11.93
N ARG A 3 -3.38 24.96 10.73
CA ARG A 3 -4.53 24.08 10.39
C ARG A 3 -4.17 22.58 10.30
N LEU A 4 -2.94 22.24 9.91
CA LEU A 4 -2.52 20.82 9.81
C LEU A 4 -2.19 20.20 11.18
N ARG A 5 -1.78 21.00 12.16
CA ARG A 5 -1.50 20.52 13.53
C ARG A 5 -2.71 19.92 14.23
N VAL A 6 -3.94 20.29 13.79
CA VAL A 6 -5.19 19.77 14.37
C VAL A 6 -5.39 18.29 14.01
N TYR A 7 -4.77 17.81 12.94
CA TYR A 7 -4.86 16.39 12.52
C TYR A 7 -3.79 15.50 13.17
N LEU A 8 -2.72 16.06 13.74
CA LEU A 8 -1.68 15.31 14.42
C LEU A 8 -2.20 14.39 15.54
N PRO A 9 -3.17 14.80 16.39
CA PRO A 9 -3.75 13.92 17.39
C PRO A 9 -4.38 12.64 16.83
N PHE A 10 -4.92 12.66 15.61
CA PHE A 10 -5.48 11.47 14.96
C PHE A 10 -4.38 10.44 14.67
N ALA A 11 -3.24 10.88 14.14
CA ALA A 11 -2.07 10.01 13.90
C ALA A 11 -1.51 9.45 15.21
N VAL A 12 -1.33 10.30 16.22
CA VAL A 12 -0.81 9.87 17.53
C VAL A 12 -1.78 8.90 18.23
N ASN A 13 -3.09 9.16 18.15
CA ASN A 13 -4.09 8.26 18.73
C ASN A 13 -4.07 6.90 18.05
N GLU A 14 -3.93 6.84 16.73
CA GLU A 14 -3.84 5.58 15.98
C GLU A 14 -2.60 4.78 16.40
N ILE A 15 -1.43 5.43 16.56
CA ILE A 15 -0.23 4.77 17.08
C ILE A 15 -0.51 4.16 18.45
N LYS A 16 -1.15 4.91 19.36
CA LYS A 16 -1.50 4.40 20.70
C LYS A 16 -2.49 3.22 20.62
N THR A 17 -3.46 3.28 19.73
CA THR A 17 -4.43 2.19 19.50
C THR A 17 -3.71 0.93 19.03
N GLN A 18 -2.82 1.02 18.05
CA GLN A 18 -2.03 -0.11 17.58
C GLN A 18 -1.13 -0.69 18.70
N MET A 19 -0.57 0.15 19.54
CA MET A 19 0.24 -0.28 20.70
C MET A 19 -0.61 -0.99 21.79
N ALA A 20 -1.89 -0.65 21.92
CA ALA A 20 -2.80 -1.28 22.87
C ALA A 20 -3.18 -2.72 22.44
N TYR A 21 -3.35 -2.95 21.12
CA TYR A 21 -3.76 -4.26 20.57
C TYR A 21 -2.58 -5.12 20.12
N LYS A 22 -1.58 -5.28 20.99
CA LYS A 22 -0.32 -6.01 20.70
C LYS A 22 -0.53 -7.44 20.17
N GLY A 23 -1.51 -8.18 20.69
CA GLY A 23 -1.78 -9.56 20.27
C GLY A 23 -2.16 -9.67 18.79
N ALA A 24 -3.08 -8.85 18.33
CA ALA A 24 -3.49 -8.81 16.91
C ALA A 24 -2.32 -8.39 16.00
N PHE A 25 -1.49 -7.46 16.47
CA PHE A 25 -0.30 -7.02 15.77
C PHE A 25 0.75 -8.13 15.59
N TYR A 26 1.09 -8.87 16.67
CA TYR A 26 2.03 -9.99 16.56
C TYR A 26 1.51 -11.09 15.65
N LEU A 27 0.21 -11.39 15.72
CA LEU A 27 -0.43 -12.36 14.83
C LEU A 27 -0.35 -11.90 13.36
N PHE A 28 -0.59 -10.64 13.08
CA PHE A 28 -0.44 -10.06 11.73
C PHE A 28 0.99 -10.20 11.21
N ILE A 29 2.01 -9.86 12.03
CA ILE A 29 3.42 -10.04 11.64
C ILE A 29 3.71 -11.52 11.35
N PHE A 30 3.28 -12.42 12.21
CA PHE A 30 3.51 -13.85 12.04
C PHE A 30 2.92 -14.37 10.73
N ILE A 31 1.63 -14.09 10.48
CA ILE A 31 0.94 -14.54 9.26
C ILE A 31 1.62 -13.96 8.01
N SER A 32 1.93 -12.68 8.02
CA SER A 32 2.52 -12.00 6.85
C SER A 32 3.95 -12.47 6.59
N THR A 33 4.75 -12.66 7.63
CA THR A 33 6.11 -13.21 7.52
C THR A 33 6.06 -14.65 7.02
N PHE A 34 5.17 -15.48 7.57
CA PHE A 34 4.97 -16.85 7.11
C PHE A 34 4.59 -16.91 5.63
N SER A 35 3.65 -16.05 5.18
CA SER A 35 3.26 -15.93 3.78
C SER A 35 4.44 -15.55 2.88
N SER A 36 5.33 -14.68 3.34
CA SER A 36 6.54 -14.30 2.60
C SER A 36 7.50 -15.47 2.45
N PHE A 37 7.66 -16.30 3.48
CA PHE A 37 8.47 -17.52 3.39
C PHE A 37 7.84 -18.56 2.45
N VAL A 38 6.52 -18.73 2.49
CA VAL A 38 5.82 -19.62 1.53
C VAL A 38 6.08 -19.14 0.09
N SER A 39 5.96 -17.84 -0.16
CA SER A 39 6.28 -17.26 -1.48
C SER A 39 7.75 -17.47 -1.86
N TYR A 40 8.68 -17.30 -0.92
CA TYR A 40 10.10 -17.55 -1.15
C TYR A 40 10.38 -19.00 -1.57
N PHE A 41 9.81 -19.98 -0.85
CA PHE A 41 10.01 -21.39 -1.21
C PHE A 41 9.35 -21.74 -2.53
N LEU A 42 8.16 -21.21 -2.83
CA LEU A 42 7.49 -21.37 -4.11
C LEU A 42 8.38 -20.88 -5.27
N TRP A 43 8.84 -19.63 -5.19
CA TRP A 43 9.68 -19.05 -6.23
C TRP A 43 11.07 -19.72 -6.31
N SER A 44 11.62 -20.13 -5.17
CA SER A 44 12.86 -20.91 -5.14
C SER A 44 12.73 -22.24 -5.88
N ALA A 45 11.57 -22.92 -5.77
CA ALA A 45 11.29 -24.15 -6.51
C ALA A 45 11.12 -23.87 -8.01
N ILE A 46 10.41 -22.79 -8.38
CA ILE A 46 10.24 -22.37 -9.78
C ILE A 46 11.61 -22.12 -10.44
N TYR A 47 12.47 -21.33 -9.80
CA TYR A 47 13.83 -21.09 -10.32
C TYR A 47 14.69 -22.35 -10.31
N GLY A 48 14.49 -23.27 -9.38
CA GLY A 48 15.21 -24.55 -9.33
C GLY A 48 14.83 -25.53 -10.43
N SER A 49 13.61 -25.42 -10.97
CA SER A 49 13.11 -26.25 -12.08
C SER A 49 13.28 -25.61 -13.46
N SER A 50 13.60 -24.33 -13.53
CA SER A 50 13.81 -23.61 -14.79
C SER A 50 15.22 -23.79 -15.30
N ALA A 51 15.36 -23.92 -16.62
CA ALA A 51 16.66 -23.86 -17.30
C ALA A 51 17.19 -22.42 -17.37
N ASP A 52 16.33 -21.43 -17.26
CA ASP A 52 16.68 -20.01 -17.38
C ASP A 52 17.09 -19.45 -16.02
N ALA A 53 18.25 -18.77 -15.99
CA ALA A 53 18.75 -18.09 -14.79
C ALA A 53 17.98 -16.80 -14.46
N ILE A 54 17.26 -16.23 -15.44
CA ILE A 54 16.48 -14.98 -15.34
C ILE A 54 15.06 -15.25 -15.80
N LEU A 55 14.10 -15.01 -14.93
CA LEU A 55 12.68 -15.12 -15.23
C LEU A 55 11.99 -13.76 -15.03
N GLY A 56 11.22 -13.32 -16.02
CA GLY A 56 10.52 -12.04 -15.95
C GLY A 56 11.45 -10.83 -15.68
N GLY A 57 12.71 -10.90 -16.14
CA GLY A 57 13.71 -9.84 -15.93
C GLY A 57 14.34 -9.81 -14.53
N LEU A 58 14.07 -10.82 -13.68
CA LEU A 58 14.61 -10.95 -12.33
C LEU A 58 15.46 -12.22 -12.23
N SER A 59 16.66 -12.12 -11.65
CA SER A 59 17.45 -13.25 -11.23
C SER A 59 16.87 -13.86 -9.94
N ARG A 60 17.29 -15.09 -9.59
CA ARG A 60 16.84 -15.75 -8.34
C ARG A 60 17.10 -14.90 -7.09
N GLY A 61 18.26 -14.23 -7.02
CA GLY A 61 18.60 -13.35 -5.91
C GLY A 61 17.71 -12.11 -5.86
N GLU A 62 17.48 -11.47 -7.01
CA GLU A 62 16.60 -10.31 -7.13
C GLU A 62 15.14 -10.68 -6.81
N MET A 63 14.69 -11.87 -7.21
CA MET A 63 13.34 -12.36 -6.84
C MET A 63 13.19 -12.56 -5.34
N THR A 64 14.22 -13.06 -4.67
CA THR A 64 14.22 -13.13 -3.19
C THR A 64 14.07 -11.76 -2.57
N VAL A 65 14.85 -10.78 -3.04
CA VAL A 65 14.76 -9.39 -2.58
C VAL A 65 13.38 -8.81 -2.88
N TYR A 66 12.82 -9.08 -4.07
CA TYR A 66 11.48 -8.64 -4.46
C TYR A 66 10.42 -9.10 -3.47
N ILE A 67 10.37 -10.39 -3.13
CA ILE A 67 9.37 -10.98 -2.23
C ILE A 67 9.38 -10.28 -0.86
N PHE A 68 10.55 -10.13 -0.25
CA PHE A 68 10.64 -9.50 1.06
C PHE A 68 10.39 -7.99 1.00
N MET A 69 10.80 -7.31 -0.08
CA MET A 69 10.49 -5.89 -0.27
C MET A 69 9.02 -5.64 -0.57
N VAL A 70 8.34 -6.54 -1.27
CA VAL A 70 6.87 -6.51 -1.40
C VAL A 70 6.21 -6.56 -0.02
N TYR A 71 6.68 -7.44 0.86
CA TYR A 71 6.17 -7.50 2.24
C TYR A 71 6.40 -6.18 3.01
N VAL A 72 7.63 -5.66 2.98
CA VAL A 72 7.97 -4.37 3.62
C VAL A 72 7.11 -3.25 3.08
N THR A 73 7.01 -3.13 1.75
CA THR A 73 6.24 -2.09 1.08
C THR A 73 4.75 -2.21 1.37
N SER A 74 4.16 -3.41 1.26
CA SER A 74 2.73 -3.61 1.49
C SER A 74 2.35 -3.33 2.95
N SER A 75 3.19 -3.71 3.91
CA SER A 75 2.94 -3.44 5.33
C SER A 75 2.85 -1.95 5.64
N VAL A 76 3.59 -1.12 4.90
CA VAL A 76 3.66 0.33 5.09
C VAL A 76 2.60 1.06 4.25
N VAL A 77 2.36 0.60 3.02
CA VAL A 77 1.50 1.27 2.04
C VAL A 77 0.04 0.86 2.18
N CYS A 78 -0.23 -0.46 2.33
CA CYS A 78 -1.59 -1.01 2.31
C CYS A 78 -2.30 -0.83 3.65
N ILE A 79 -2.90 0.33 3.86
CA ILE A 79 -3.68 0.67 5.05
C ILE A 79 -5.14 0.84 4.65
N SER A 80 -5.98 -0.13 5.05
CA SER A 80 -7.40 -0.19 4.68
C SER A 80 -8.23 0.83 5.45
N ILE A 81 -8.38 2.01 4.88
CA ILE A 81 -9.29 3.04 5.43
C ILE A 81 -10.74 2.81 5.03
N SER A 82 -11.00 2.01 4.00
CA SER A 82 -12.35 1.62 3.58
C SER A 82 -13.13 0.94 4.70
N GLU A 83 -12.46 0.14 5.53
CA GLU A 83 -13.06 -0.48 6.72
C GLU A 83 -13.52 0.56 7.74
N TRP A 84 -12.69 1.59 8.01
CA TRP A 84 -13.05 2.66 8.94
C TRP A 84 -14.22 3.49 8.42
N VAL A 85 -14.21 3.80 7.13
CA VAL A 85 -15.32 4.53 6.49
C VAL A 85 -16.60 3.74 6.57
N SER A 86 -16.56 2.43 6.26
CA SER A 86 -17.78 1.62 6.31
C SER A 86 -18.30 1.40 7.73
N GLU A 87 -17.39 1.26 8.70
CA GLU A 87 -17.77 1.18 10.09
C GLU A 87 -18.48 2.46 10.55
N ASP A 88 -17.96 3.63 10.19
CA ASP A 88 -18.57 4.92 10.48
C ASP A 88 -19.94 5.06 9.80
N VAL A 89 -20.09 4.56 8.57
CA VAL A 89 -21.37 4.62 7.83
C VAL A 89 -22.40 3.66 8.42
N VAL A 90 -22.04 2.40 8.64
CA VAL A 90 -22.93 1.36 9.16
C VAL A 90 -23.39 1.68 10.59
N LYS A 91 -22.50 2.22 11.42
CA LYS A 91 -22.83 2.65 12.79
C LYS A 91 -23.51 4.03 12.87
N GLY A 92 -23.62 4.74 11.74
CA GLY A 92 -24.18 6.10 11.70
C GLY A 92 -23.27 7.18 12.30
N THR A 93 -22.05 6.83 12.74
CA THR A 93 -21.11 7.78 13.38
C THR A 93 -20.55 8.81 12.39
N VAL A 94 -20.67 8.55 11.08
CA VAL A 94 -20.29 9.49 10.03
C VAL A 94 -21.02 10.84 10.18
N ALA A 95 -22.30 10.86 10.62
CA ALA A 95 -23.04 12.09 10.85
C ALA A 95 -22.38 12.97 11.93
N MET A 96 -21.88 12.35 13.00
CA MET A 96 -21.14 13.04 14.06
C MET A 96 -19.78 13.58 13.57
N GLN A 97 -19.15 12.92 12.60
CA GLN A 97 -17.90 13.40 12.00
C GLN A 97 -18.14 14.62 11.10
N LEU A 98 -19.29 14.69 10.42
CA LEU A 98 -19.66 15.81 9.56
C LEU A 98 -20.00 17.10 10.31
N ILE A 99 -20.41 17.01 11.57
CA ILE A 99 -20.69 18.19 12.42
C ILE A 99 -19.38 18.84 12.91
N LYS A 100 -18.27 18.08 12.97
CA LYS A 100 -16.99 18.62 13.40
C LYS A 100 -16.43 19.61 12.37
N PRO A 101 -15.82 20.73 12.80
CA PRO A 101 -15.21 21.71 11.90
C PRO A 101 -13.86 21.20 11.34
N LEU A 102 -13.82 19.94 10.91
CA LEU A 102 -12.62 19.24 10.42
C LEU A 102 -12.98 18.51 9.13
N ASP A 103 -12.03 18.46 8.20
CA ASP A 103 -12.19 17.63 7.00
C ASP A 103 -12.03 16.15 7.38
N TYR A 104 -13.10 15.38 7.18
CA TYR A 104 -13.14 13.94 7.48
C TYR A 104 -12.06 13.16 6.75
N ARG A 105 -11.79 13.48 5.48
CA ARG A 105 -10.79 12.82 4.66
C ARG A 105 -9.39 13.04 5.20
N LEU A 106 -9.07 14.29 5.58
CA LEU A 106 -7.78 14.61 6.19
C LEU A 106 -7.59 13.92 7.54
N SER A 107 -8.66 13.71 8.30
CA SER A 107 -8.60 12.94 9.56
C SER A 107 -8.30 11.46 9.32
N LEU A 108 -8.89 10.85 8.27
CA LEU A 108 -8.59 9.48 7.86
C LEU A 108 -7.15 9.33 7.34
N ILE A 109 -6.68 10.26 6.50
CA ILE A 109 -5.29 10.26 6.01
C ILE A 109 -4.32 10.41 7.19
N ALA A 110 -4.59 11.30 8.14
CA ALA A 110 -3.73 11.47 9.32
C ALA A 110 -3.71 10.22 10.19
N ARG A 111 -4.86 9.56 10.38
CA ARG A 111 -4.96 8.27 11.07
C ARG A 111 -4.15 7.19 10.34
N ALA A 112 -4.28 7.09 9.02
CA ALA A 112 -3.53 6.17 8.19
C ALA A 112 -2.00 6.44 8.26
N LEU A 113 -1.58 7.71 8.27
CA LEU A 113 -0.17 8.07 8.49
C LEU A 113 0.35 7.58 9.85
N GLY A 114 -0.46 7.67 10.91
CA GLY A 114 -0.10 7.12 12.22
C GLY A 114 0.14 5.62 12.17
N GLN A 115 -0.73 4.87 11.50
CA GLN A 115 -0.59 3.44 11.31
C GLN A 115 0.62 3.08 10.42
N MET A 116 0.86 3.84 9.36
CA MET A 116 2.03 3.70 8.49
C MET A 116 3.33 3.84 9.29
N VAL A 117 3.45 4.88 10.10
CA VAL A 117 4.65 5.11 10.95
C VAL A 117 4.85 3.98 11.93
N TYR A 118 3.78 3.51 12.57
CA TYR A 118 3.85 2.38 13.50
C TYR A 118 4.33 1.09 12.83
N ARG A 119 3.75 0.74 11.67
CA ARG A 119 4.13 -0.46 10.91
C ARG A 119 5.52 -0.37 10.30
N PHE A 120 5.97 0.84 9.95
CA PHE A 120 7.33 1.06 9.47
C PHE A 120 8.37 0.82 10.58
N ILE A 121 8.18 1.41 11.76
CA ILE A 121 9.16 1.36 12.85
C ILE A 121 9.28 -0.05 13.46
N LEU A 122 8.18 -0.78 13.61
CA LEU A 122 8.20 -2.05 14.32
C LEU A 122 8.49 -3.25 13.39
N PRO A 123 7.65 -3.63 12.38
CA PRO A 123 7.97 -4.80 11.57
C PRO A 123 8.87 -4.48 10.38
N ALA A 124 8.58 -3.40 9.64
CA ALA A 124 9.18 -3.18 8.33
C ALA A 124 10.69 -2.90 8.40
N VAL A 125 11.14 -2.06 9.33
CA VAL A 125 12.57 -1.71 9.49
C VAL A 125 13.40 -2.94 9.84
N PHE A 126 12.94 -3.80 10.74
CA PHE A 126 13.70 -4.99 11.13
C PHE A 126 13.83 -5.98 9.98
N ILE A 127 12.77 -6.19 9.21
CA ILE A 127 12.81 -7.08 8.05
C ILE A 127 13.68 -6.48 6.95
N TRP A 128 13.59 -5.16 6.74
CA TRP A 128 14.42 -4.48 5.76
C TRP A 128 15.91 -4.56 6.11
N ILE A 129 16.29 -4.29 7.36
CA ILE A 129 17.68 -4.45 7.82
C ILE A 129 18.13 -5.91 7.66
N GLY A 130 17.30 -6.88 8.07
CA GLY A 130 17.60 -8.30 7.88
C GLY A 130 17.82 -8.68 6.42
N LEU A 131 17.00 -8.11 5.51
CA LEU A 131 17.13 -8.32 4.07
C LEU A 131 18.42 -7.69 3.52
N GLU A 132 18.81 -6.49 3.94
CA GLU A 132 20.07 -5.87 3.50
C GLU A 132 21.29 -6.67 3.96
N LEU A 133 21.26 -7.20 5.19
CA LEU A 133 22.31 -8.09 5.68
C LEU A 133 22.35 -9.40 4.89
N TYR A 134 21.19 -10.00 4.59
CA TYR A 134 21.09 -11.21 3.78
C TYR A 134 21.62 -10.99 2.36
N LYS A 135 21.29 -9.85 1.72
CA LYS A 135 21.83 -9.46 0.42
C LYS A 135 23.35 -9.41 0.43
N TYR A 136 23.91 -8.77 1.44
CA TYR A 136 25.36 -8.59 1.55
C TYR A 136 26.09 -9.90 1.82
N PHE A 137 25.67 -10.66 2.86
CA PHE A 137 26.40 -11.83 3.32
C PHE A 137 26.11 -13.12 2.54
N VAL A 138 24.90 -13.28 2.02
CA VAL A 138 24.47 -14.54 1.39
C VAL A 138 24.35 -14.43 -0.12
N LEU A 139 23.77 -13.35 -0.63
CA LEU A 139 23.58 -13.19 -2.07
C LEU A 139 24.77 -12.52 -2.77
N GLY A 140 25.67 -11.87 -2.04
CA GLY A 140 26.82 -11.15 -2.63
C GLY A 140 26.44 -9.94 -3.49
N LEU A 141 25.19 -9.44 -3.37
CA LEU A 141 24.66 -8.33 -4.19
C LEU A 141 25.06 -6.93 -3.69
N GLY A 142 25.77 -6.84 -2.55
CA GLY A 142 26.12 -5.57 -1.92
C GLY A 142 24.91 -4.86 -1.30
N PHE A 143 25.16 -3.71 -0.64
CA PHE A 143 24.12 -2.87 -0.08
C PHE A 143 23.42 -2.04 -1.18
N THR A 144 22.13 -1.77 -0.96
CA THR A 144 21.37 -0.86 -1.84
C THR A 144 21.96 0.55 -1.77
N SER A 145 22.12 1.21 -2.91
CA SER A 145 22.64 2.58 -2.94
C SER A 145 21.71 3.55 -2.18
N ILE A 146 22.30 4.54 -1.52
CA ILE A 146 21.55 5.56 -0.78
C ILE A 146 20.56 6.29 -1.71
N GLY A 147 20.94 6.50 -2.98
CA GLY A 147 20.07 7.08 -3.99
C GLY A 147 18.81 6.25 -4.24
N ASN A 148 18.95 4.93 -4.42
CA ASN A 148 17.82 4.04 -4.62
C ASN A 148 16.93 3.95 -3.37
N ILE A 149 17.53 3.99 -2.17
CA ILE A 149 16.77 4.04 -0.91
C ILE A 149 15.93 5.33 -0.83
N ALA A 150 16.52 6.48 -1.12
CA ALA A 150 15.81 7.77 -1.10
C ALA A 150 14.66 7.80 -2.12
N LEU A 151 14.90 7.29 -3.34
CA LEU A 151 13.89 7.19 -4.39
C LEU A 151 12.78 6.19 -4.02
N TYR A 152 13.16 5.06 -3.41
CA TYR A 152 12.19 4.08 -2.87
C TYR A 152 11.28 4.71 -1.81
N VAL A 153 11.85 5.43 -0.84
CA VAL A 153 11.06 6.11 0.21
C VAL A 153 10.13 7.16 -0.39
N CYS A 154 10.61 7.97 -1.36
CA CYS A 154 9.77 8.92 -2.08
C CYS A 154 8.61 8.23 -2.81
N SER A 155 8.91 7.14 -3.54
CA SER A 155 7.91 6.33 -4.23
C SER A 155 6.93 5.69 -3.26
N CYS A 156 7.37 5.17 -2.10
CA CYS A 156 6.49 4.62 -1.07
C CYS A 156 5.51 5.65 -0.51
N LEU A 157 5.93 6.90 -0.32
CA LEU A 157 5.03 7.97 0.13
C LEU A 157 3.94 8.27 -0.91
N MET A 158 4.30 8.30 -2.20
CA MET A 158 3.33 8.45 -3.29
C MET A 158 2.39 7.23 -3.36
N SER A 159 2.94 6.02 -3.26
CA SER A 159 2.19 4.75 -3.24
C SER A 159 1.17 4.70 -2.10
N PHE A 160 1.58 5.12 -0.91
CA PHE A 160 0.69 5.24 0.25
C PHE A 160 -0.49 6.18 -0.04
N LEU A 161 -0.22 7.36 -0.61
CA LEU A 161 -1.28 8.28 -0.98
C LEU A 161 -2.21 7.71 -2.04
N ILE A 162 -1.69 7.04 -3.08
CA ILE A 162 -2.48 6.37 -4.10
C ILE A 162 -3.39 5.31 -3.46
N PHE A 163 -2.82 4.44 -2.60
CA PHE A 163 -3.57 3.38 -1.96
C PHE A 163 -4.68 3.93 -1.06
N VAL A 164 -4.35 4.86 -0.17
CA VAL A 164 -5.30 5.46 0.78
C VAL A 164 -6.43 6.20 0.05
N LEU A 165 -6.13 6.95 -1.01
CA LEU A 165 -7.14 7.65 -1.80
C LEU A 165 -8.03 6.71 -2.60
N PHE A 166 -7.45 5.64 -3.18
CA PHE A 166 -8.21 4.58 -3.83
C PHE A 166 -9.13 3.87 -2.84
N ASP A 167 -8.58 3.48 -1.70
CA ASP A 167 -9.32 2.75 -0.67
C ASP A 167 -10.42 3.61 -0.03
N PHE A 168 -10.23 4.92 0.06
CA PHE A 168 -11.28 5.87 0.41
C PHE A 168 -12.44 5.81 -0.59
N CYS A 169 -12.16 5.80 -1.90
CA CYS A 169 -13.20 5.68 -2.91
C CYS A 169 -13.99 4.36 -2.79
N VAL A 170 -13.29 3.25 -2.47
CA VAL A 170 -13.93 1.96 -2.21
C VAL A 170 -14.80 2.03 -0.96
N GLY A 171 -14.33 2.65 0.12
CA GLY A 171 -15.09 2.83 1.36
C GLY A 171 -16.43 3.56 1.16
N MET A 172 -16.50 4.47 0.17
CA MET A 172 -17.74 5.18 -0.15
C MET A 172 -18.87 4.25 -0.64
N VAL A 173 -18.57 3.04 -1.08
CA VAL A 173 -19.59 2.05 -1.48
C VAL A 173 -20.47 1.66 -0.28
N ALA A 174 -19.98 1.78 0.96
CA ALA A 174 -20.74 1.52 2.16
C ALA A 174 -22.00 2.42 2.31
N PHE A 175 -22.04 3.56 1.64
CA PHE A 175 -23.25 4.40 1.59
C PHE A 175 -24.39 3.82 0.74
N PHE A 176 -24.09 2.83 -0.09
CA PHE A 176 -25.06 2.20 -0.99
C PHE A 176 -25.40 0.77 -0.58
N THR A 177 -24.58 0.13 0.25
CA THR A 177 -24.82 -1.25 0.73
C THR A 177 -24.35 -1.41 2.17
N SER A 178 -25.14 -2.08 2.98
CA SER A 178 -24.79 -2.40 4.37
C SER A 178 -23.86 -3.62 4.47
N TYR A 179 -23.77 -4.44 3.41
CA TYR A 179 -22.93 -5.64 3.38
C TYR A 179 -21.66 -5.41 2.58
N VAL A 180 -20.64 -4.92 3.26
CA VAL A 180 -19.36 -4.50 2.64
C VAL A 180 -18.26 -5.57 2.76
N PHE A 181 -18.42 -6.58 3.61
CA PHE A 181 -17.38 -7.60 3.86
C PHE A 181 -16.97 -8.34 2.59
N GLY A 182 -17.96 -8.84 1.82
CA GLY A 182 -17.68 -9.54 0.56
C GLY A 182 -16.95 -8.67 -0.46
N LEU A 183 -17.31 -7.36 -0.53
CA LEU A 183 -16.63 -6.41 -1.39
C LEU A 183 -15.15 -6.26 -1.01
N TYR A 184 -14.84 -6.20 0.29
CA TYR A 184 -13.45 -6.09 0.75
C TYR A 184 -12.65 -7.33 0.45
N MET A 185 -13.21 -8.52 0.61
CA MET A 185 -12.53 -9.77 0.23
C MET A 185 -12.19 -9.80 -1.25
N VAL A 186 -13.13 -9.40 -2.12
CA VAL A 186 -12.89 -9.30 -3.57
C VAL A 186 -11.83 -8.24 -3.87
N LYS A 187 -11.92 -7.06 -3.23
CA LYS A 187 -10.93 -5.99 -3.38
C LYS A 187 -9.52 -6.50 -3.02
N GLU A 188 -9.34 -7.12 -1.86
CA GLU A 188 -8.02 -7.61 -1.42
C GLU A 188 -7.46 -8.66 -2.39
N ALA A 189 -8.29 -9.61 -2.84
CA ALA A 189 -7.87 -10.59 -3.83
C ALA A 189 -7.43 -9.94 -5.15
N LEU A 190 -8.21 -9.00 -5.68
CA LEU A 190 -7.84 -8.26 -6.90
C LEU A 190 -6.57 -7.43 -6.71
N MET A 191 -6.45 -6.72 -5.58
CA MET A 191 -5.28 -5.90 -5.29
C MET A 191 -4.00 -6.72 -5.21
N SER A 192 -4.03 -7.94 -4.65
CA SER A 192 -2.86 -8.81 -4.57
C SER A 192 -2.28 -9.17 -5.96
N PHE A 193 -3.13 -9.29 -6.97
CA PHE A 193 -2.71 -9.51 -8.36
C PHE A 193 -2.29 -8.21 -9.06
N LEU A 194 -3.15 -7.20 -9.02
CA LEU A 194 -2.98 -5.97 -9.80
C LEU A 194 -1.79 -5.11 -9.34
N THR A 195 -1.42 -5.21 -8.08
CA THR A 195 -0.27 -4.46 -7.53
C THR A 195 1.07 -5.15 -7.69
N GLY A 196 1.08 -6.42 -8.18
CA GLY A 196 2.30 -7.22 -8.27
C GLY A 196 2.71 -7.87 -6.93
N GLN A 197 1.83 -7.88 -5.93
CA GLN A 197 2.13 -8.44 -4.61
C GLN A 197 2.29 -9.96 -4.66
N LEU A 198 1.44 -10.66 -5.40
CA LEU A 198 1.46 -12.11 -5.51
C LEU A 198 2.45 -12.59 -6.58
N ILE A 199 2.41 -11.95 -7.75
CA ILE A 199 3.25 -12.26 -8.92
C ILE A 199 3.80 -10.94 -9.46
N PRO A 200 5.13 -10.79 -9.66
CA PRO A 200 5.66 -9.59 -10.28
C PRO A 200 5.01 -9.30 -11.63
N LEU A 201 4.68 -8.05 -11.90
CA LEU A 201 3.96 -7.67 -13.12
C LEU A 201 4.76 -7.98 -14.40
N SER A 202 6.08 -8.09 -14.30
CA SER A 202 6.97 -8.48 -15.41
C SER A 202 6.78 -9.92 -15.92
N PHE A 203 6.04 -10.76 -15.18
CA PHE A 203 5.73 -12.13 -15.62
C PHE A 203 4.49 -12.22 -16.51
N PHE A 204 3.71 -11.16 -16.61
CA PHE A 204 2.54 -11.10 -17.48
C PHE A 204 2.95 -10.78 -18.93
N PRO A 205 2.15 -11.19 -19.94
CA PRO A 205 2.36 -10.78 -21.33
C PRO A 205 2.42 -9.26 -21.49
N GLU A 206 3.21 -8.74 -22.41
CA GLU A 206 3.39 -7.29 -22.62
C GLU A 206 2.10 -6.50 -22.76
N ALA A 207 1.08 -7.08 -23.43
CA ALA A 207 -0.22 -6.44 -23.59
C ALA A 207 -0.89 -6.19 -22.23
N VAL A 208 -0.77 -7.13 -21.30
CA VAL A 208 -1.32 -7.02 -19.94
C VAL A 208 -0.49 -6.04 -19.10
N GLN A 209 0.85 -6.08 -19.24
CA GLN A 209 1.72 -5.12 -18.56
C GLN A 209 1.37 -3.67 -18.94
N ARG A 210 1.13 -3.38 -20.22
CA ARG A 210 0.71 -2.04 -20.68
C ARG A 210 -0.60 -1.58 -20.03
N VAL A 211 -1.57 -2.50 -19.84
CA VAL A 211 -2.82 -2.18 -19.13
C VAL A 211 -2.53 -1.87 -17.66
N PHE A 212 -1.69 -2.67 -16.98
CA PHE A 212 -1.31 -2.40 -15.59
C PHE A 212 -0.54 -1.09 -15.44
N ASP A 213 0.30 -0.73 -16.41
CA ASP A 213 1.03 0.53 -16.42
C ASP A 213 0.12 1.74 -16.57
N PHE A 214 -1.00 1.59 -17.26
CA PHE A 214 -2.01 2.66 -17.36
C PHE A 214 -2.83 2.80 -16.07
N LEU A 215 -2.98 1.75 -15.26
CA LEU A 215 -3.78 1.75 -14.03
C LEU A 215 -2.95 2.17 -12.81
N PRO A 216 -3.58 2.63 -11.69
CA PRO A 216 -2.86 3.05 -10.50
C PRO A 216 -2.17 1.90 -9.75
N PHE A 217 -2.58 0.67 -10.00
CA PHE A 217 -2.24 -0.49 -9.17
C PHE A 217 -0.75 -0.84 -9.22
N SER A 218 -0.13 -0.82 -10.41
CA SER A 218 1.32 -1.04 -10.56
C SER A 218 2.15 -0.01 -9.79
N SER A 219 1.61 1.18 -9.58
CA SER A 219 2.25 2.27 -8.85
C SER A 219 2.20 2.10 -7.32
N MET A 220 1.42 1.14 -6.78
CA MET A 220 1.23 0.99 -5.33
C MET A 220 2.30 0.13 -4.67
N ILE A 221 2.68 -1.01 -5.26
CA ILE A 221 3.66 -1.93 -4.67
C ILE A 221 4.79 -2.25 -5.66
N TYR A 222 4.45 -2.59 -6.91
CA TYR A 222 5.45 -3.00 -7.90
C TYR A 222 6.47 -1.91 -8.19
N ALA A 223 6.03 -0.69 -8.47
CA ALA A 223 6.93 0.41 -8.83
C ALA A 223 7.96 0.74 -7.74
N PRO A 224 7.60 0.97 -6.45
CA PRO A 224 8.61 1.23 -5.42
C PRO A 224 9.58 0.06 -5.23
N VAL A 225 9.12 -1.20 -5.32
CA VAL A 225 10.00 -2.36 -5.17
C VAL A 225 10.99 -2.46 -6.35
N MET A 226 10.56 -2.19 -7.59
CA MET A 226 11.45 -2.18 -8.76
C MET A 226 12.43 -1.00 -8.73
N ILE A 227 12.03 0.16 -8.17
CA ILE A 227 12.96 1.29 -7.89
C ILE A 227 14.02 0.86 -6.87
N TYR A 228 13.64 0.18 -5.79
CA TYR A 228 14.58 -0.34 -4.80
C TYR A 228 15.61 -1.32 -5.41
N LEU A 229 15.16 -2.20 -6.31
CA LEU A 229 16.00 -3.12 -7.05
C LEU A 229 16.89 -2.44 -8.10
N GLY A 230 16.70 -1.14 -8.35
CA GLY A 230 17.47 -0.39 -9.36
C GLY A 230 17.14 -0.74 -10.82
N LYS A 231 15.94 -1.33 -11.06
CA LYS A 231 15.51 -1.74 -12.40
C LYS A 231 15.09 -0.56 -13.28
N TYR A 232 14.76 0.58 -12.68
CA TYR A 232 14.39 1.81 -13.41
C TYR A 232 15.52 2.85 -13.31
N GLN A 233 15.89 3.44 -14.43
CA GLN A 233 16.96 4.43 -14.52
C GLN A 233 16.59 5.59 -15.45
N GLY A 234 17.23 6.74 -15.23
CA GLY A 234 17.12 7.90 -16.12
C GLY A 234 15.68 8.40 -16.31
N THR A 235 15.27 8.54 -17.57
CA THR A 235 13.95 9.05 -17.94
C THR A 235 12.79 8.14 -17.55
N GLU A 236 13.01 6.83 -17.55
CA GLU A 236 11.99 5.86 -17.15
C GLU A 236 11.60 6.03 -15.68
N LEU A 237 12.60 6.18 -14.79
CA LEU A 237 12.37 6.45 -13.39
C LEU A 237 11.56 7.73 -13.15
N LEU A 238 11.91 8.81 -13.87
CA LEU A 238 11.17 10.08 -13.79
C LEU A 238 9.72 9.91 -14.23
N TRP A 239 9.49 9.14 -15.30
CA TRP A 239 8.14 8.86 -15.79
C TRP A 239 7.30 8.08 -14.77
N ILE A 240 7.88 7.11 -14.08
CA ILE A 240 7.20 6.33 -13.04
C ILE A 240 6.80 7.22 -11.86
N LEU A 241 7.71 8.07 -11.38
CA LEU A 241 7.41 9.01 -10.29
C LEU A 241 6.34 10.04 -10.71
N LEU A 242 6.40 10.54 -11.95
CA LEU A 242 5.39 11.43 -12.49
C LEU A 242 4.02 10.73 -12.59
N ARG A 243 3.99 9.48 -13.04
CA ARG A 243 2.77 8.67 -13.09
C ARG A 243 2.15 8.50 -11.71
N GLN A 244 2.95 8.24 -10.68
CA GLN A 244 2.48 8.18 -9.29
C GLN A 244 1.84 9.52 -8.86
N LEU A 245 2.49 10.64 -9.15
CA LEU A 245 1.96 11.97 -8.84
C LEU A 245 0.63 12.23 -9.56
N ILE A 246 0.53 11.90 -10.84
CA ILE A 246 -0.71 12.02 -11.63
C ILE A 246 -1.83 11.22 -10.97
N TRP A 247 -1.58 9.97 -10.58
CA TRP A 247 -2.58 9.14 -9.93
C TRP A 247 -3.01 9.67 -8.56
N VAL A 248 -2.09 10.23 -7.76
CA VAL A 248 -2.45 10.92 -6.50
C VAL A 248 -3.44 12.05 -6.77
N LEU A 249 -3.19 12.89 -7.77
CA LEU A 249 -4.06 14.02 -8.12
C LEU A 249 -5.42 13.56 -8.64
N LEU A 250 -5.44 12.56 -9.53
CA LEU A 250 -6.67 12.00 -10.09
C LEU A 250 -7.56 11.36 -9.02
N LEU A 251 -6.97 10.54 -8.15
CA LEU A 251 -7.71 9.87 -7.07
C LEU A 251 -8.18 10.86 -6.00
N TYR A 252 -7.41 11.89 -5.70
CA TYR A 252 -7.83 12.97 -4.82
C TYR A 252 -9.04 13.73 -5.40
N GLY A 253 -9.01 14.05 -6.69
CA GLY A 253 -10.13 14.67 -7.39
C GLY A 253 -11.36 13.77 -7.41
N LEU A 254 -11.20 12.50 -7.78
CA LEU A 254 -12.27 11.51 -7.81
C LEU A 254 -12.90 11.31 -6.42
N GLY A 255 -12.08 11.12 -5.40
CA GLY A 255 -12.54 10.99 -4.00
C GLY A 255 -13.31 12.21 -3.52
N THR A 256 -12.88 13.41 -3.94
CA THR A 256 -13.60 14.66 -3.63
C THR A 256 -14.98 14.73 -4.31
N LEU A 257 -15.04 14.34 -5.59
CA LEU A 257 -16.30 14.31 -6.33
C LEU A 257 -17.30 13.31 -5.74
N ILE A 258 -16.83 12.09 -5.42
CA ILE A 258 -17.68 11.05 -4.80
C ILE A 258 -18.16 11.52 -3.42
N TRP A 259 -17.24 12.02 -2.58
CA TRP A 259 -17.59 12.51 -1.23
C TRP A 259 -18.66 13.58 -1.27
N ASN A 260 -18.52 14.59 -2.12
CA ASN A 260 -19.48 15.69 -2.26
C ASN A 260 -20.85 15.24 -2.76
N ARG A 261 -20.94 14.13 -3.50
CA ARG A 261 -22.21 13.55 -3.95
C ARG A 261 -22.89 12.71 -2.87
N VAL A 262 -22.11 11.92 -2.15
CA VAL A 262 -22.59 10.98 -1.14
C VAL A 262 -23.08 11.72 0.10
N THR A 263 -22.34 12.72 0.57
CA THR A 263 -22.71 13.50 1.76
C THR A 263 -24.00 14.30 1.57
N LYS A 264 -24.31 14.75 0.36
CA LYS A 264 -25.61 15.41 0.07
C LYS A 264 -26.82 14.49 0.25
N ARG A 265 -26.64 13.18 0.03
CA ARG A 265 -27.72 12.18 0.23
C ARG A 265 -27.98 11.87 1.70
N LEU A 266 -26.96 11.94 2.55
CA LEU A 266 -27.12 11.70 4.00
C LEU A 266 -28.03 12.73 4.67
N VAL A 267 -27.98 13.98 4.24
CA VAL A 267 -28.83 15.07 4.79
C VAL A 267 -30.31 14.83 4.49
N VAL A 268 -30.62 14.07 3.43
CA VAL A 268 -32.01 13.76 3.03
C VAL A 268 -32.58 12.55 3.79
N LEU A 269 -31.74 11.64 4.28
CA LEU A 269 -32.18 10.42 5.00
C LEU A 269 -32.30 10.63 6.52
N GLY A 270 -31.76 11.70 7.05
CA GLY A 270 -31.78 12.04 8.47
C GLY A 270 -32.57 13.29 8.83
N GLY A 271 -33.31 13.88 7.89
CA GLY A 271 -34.18 15.07 8.07
C GLY A 271 -35.61 14.73 8.06
#